data_249b2182db0231724ce0d1d0066bd48c
#
_entry.id   249b2182db0231724ce0d1d0066bd48c
#
_cell.length_a   1.000
_cell.length_b   1.000
_cell.length_c   1.000
_cell.angle_alpha   90.00
_cell.angle_beta   90.00
_cell.angle_gamma   90.00
#
_symmetry.space_group_name_H-M   'P 1'
#
loop_
_entity.id
_entity.type
_entity.pdbx_description
1 polymer ?
#
loop_
_entity_poly.entity_id
_entity_poly.type
_entity_poly.pdbx_seq_one_letter_code
_entity_poly.pdbx_strand_id
1 'polypeptide(L)'
;MNNSQIETQTNRNYKDSVFVDLFAHDESAKENFISLYNALHGTNLDAKTTEVQPVMLEQVLYMKFYNDVAMLVDDKIVVLVEHQSTINENMPFRMLEYIARIYEKITDPKKKFGKTLVKLPMPEFYVFYNGKEDFPSETVMKLSDAFMNFDDKLLGSSILKNKIENPNFPLEISVKVININVDKKNPILQHCKVLNEYSEFIEQVKFNIDHKIPDPFTKAIKQSSKNGFLSDYLQRKSTEVQNMLLMEYDYATDIEVQREEAFEKGVNKGLQQGSQQAKIETAKNMLLYGDSVEKISKVTSLSIDEINNLM
;
A
#
# COMPACT_ATOMS: atom_id res chain seq x y z
N MET A 1 -6.73 25.93 42.68
CA MET A 1 -7.92 25.71 41.83
C MET A 1 -7.46 24.90 40.65
N ASN A 2 -7.78 23.62 40.67
CA ASN A 2 -7.33 22.62 39.73
C ASN A 2 -8.07 22.77 38.41
N ASN A 3 -7.37 23.19 37.36
CA ASN A 3 -7.79 22.92 36.00
C ASN A 3 -7.25 21.53 35.63
N SER A 4 -8.08 20.55 35.86
CA SER A 4 -7.91 19.18 35.46
C SER A 4 -7.74 19.15 33.92
N GLN A 5 -6.60 18.70 33.52
CA GLN A 5 -6.32 18.16 32.20
C GLN A 5 -7.38 17.08 31.90
N ILE A 6 -8.35 17.43 31.07
CA ILE A 6 -9.04 16.45 30.26
C ILE A 6 -8.06 16.14 29.14
N GLU A 7 -7.11 15.24 29.43
CA GLU A 7 -6.48 14.46 28.37
C GLU A 7 -7.64 13.73 27.69
N THR A 8 -8.03 14.25 26.55
CA THR A 8 -8.74 13.48 25.55
C THR A 8 -7.87 12.25 25.30
N GLN A 9 -8.22 11.14 25.94
CA GLN A 9 -7.86 9.81 25.47
C GLN A 9 -8.38 9.77 24.04
N THR A 10 -7.54 10.19 23.11
CA THR A 10 -7.70 9.93 21.69
C THR A 10 -7.71 8.42 21.60
N ASN A 11 -8.89 7.91 21.41
CA ASN A 11 -9.21 6.50 21.40
C ASN A 11 -8.32 5.83 20.35
N ARG A 12 -7.32 5.06 20.77
CA ARG A 12 -6.39 4.33 19.93
C ARG A 12 -7.07 3.31 19.01
N ASN A 13 -8.38 3.15 19.13
CA ASN A 13 -9.20 2.17 18.42
C ASN A 13 -9.64 2.60 17.01
N TYR A 14 -9.37 3.83 16.57
CA TYR A 14 -9.75 4.30 15.21
C TYR A 14 -8.63 4.24 14.19
N LYS A 15 -7.62 3.38 14.39
CA LYS A 15 -6.54 3.20 13.42
C LYS A 15 -6.88 2.21 12.31
N ASP A 16 -7.96 1.49 12.44
CA ASP A 16 -8.35 0.45 11.52
C ASP A 16 -9.28 1.01 10.44
N SER A 17 -9.14 0.52 9.21
CA SER A 17 -10.08 0.83 8.14
C SER A 17 -11.40 0.09 8.34
N VAL A 18 -12.43 0.54 7.63
CA VAL A 18 -13.70 -0.19 7.58
C VAL A 18 -13.51 -1.63 7.10
N PHE A 19 -12.56 -1.86 6.19
CA PHE A 19 -12.19 -3.20 5.71
C PHE A 19 -11.65 -4.08 6.84
N VAL A 20 -10.69 -3.57 7.60
CA VAL A 20 -10.11 -4.32 8.73
C VAL A 20 -11.16 -4.59 9.80
N ASP A 21 -12.00 -3.61 10.12
CA ASP A 21 -13.06 -3.82 11.11
C ASP A 21 -14.03 -4.92 10.66
N LEU A 22 -14.49 -4.89 9.40
CA LEU A 22 -15.40 -5.90 8.84
C LEU A 22 -14.84 -7.33 8.83
N PHE A 23 -13.54 -7.49 8.58
CA PHE A 23 -12.94 -8.81 8.38
C PHE A 23 -12.08 -9.29 9.55
N ALA A 24 -11.84 -8.45 10.58
CA ALA A 24 -11.01 -8.82 11.72
C ALA A 24 -11.58 -8.47 13.10
N HIS A 25 -12.40 -7.44 13.23
CA HIS A 25 -12.76 -6.91 14.56
C HIS A 25 -14.25 -6.91 14.86
N ASP A 26 -15.11 -6.78 13.86
CA ASP A 26 -16.55 -6.79 14.09
C ASP A 26 -17.03 -8.16 14.64
N GLU A 27 -18.16 -8.17 15.32
CA GLU A 27 -18.75 -9.42 15.82
C GLU A 27 -19.04 -10.45 14.72
N SER A 28 -19.26 -9.99 13.47
CA SER A 28 -19.44 -10.81 12.27
C SER A 28 -18.13 -11.10 11.51
N ALA A 29 -16.98 -10.64 12.02
CA ALA A 29 -15.71 -10.71 11.28
C ALA A 29 -15.30 -12.13 10.91
N LYS A 30 -15.55 -13.10 11.78
CA LYS A 30 -15.24 -14.51 11.50
C LYS A 30 -16.07 -15.06 10.33
N GLU A 31 -17.37 -14.79 10.32
CA GLU A 31 -18.28 -15.19 9.25
C GLU A 31 -17.90 -14.48 7.93
N ASN A 32 -17.59 -13.19 8.01
CA ASN A 32 -17.17 -12.39 6.88
C ASN A 32 -15.86 -12.90 6.29
N PHE A 33 -14.87 -13.19 7.14
CA PHE A 33 -13.59 -13.73 6.70
C PHE A 33 -13.73 -15.11 6.06
N ILE A 34 -14.49 -16.02 6.65
CA ILE A 34 -14.73 -17.36 6.08
C ILE A 34 -15.50 -17.26 4.75
N SER A 35 -16.47 -16.34 4.64
CA SER A 35 -17.15 -16.08 3.37
C SER A 35 -16.19 -15.65 2.27
N LEU A 36 -15.26 -14.75 2.60
CA LEU A 36 -14.22 -14.30 1.68
C LEU A 36 -13.22 -15.40 1.35
N TYR A 37 -12.78 -16.16 2.36
CA TYR A 37 -11.91 -17.32 2.17
C TYR A 37 -12.52 -18.33 1.20
N ASN A 38 -13.80 -18.69 1.41
CA ASN A 38 -14.54 -19.59 0.54
C ASN A 38 -14.60 -19.07 -0.91
N ALA A 39 -14.83 -17.76 -1.10
CA ALA A 39 -14.86 -17.15 -2.42
C ALA A 39 -13.48 -17.17 -3.12
N LEU A 40 -12.38 -16.98 -2.36
CA LEU A 40 -11.02 -17.02 -2.88
C LEU A 40 -10.59 -18.42 -3.31
N HIS A 41 -11.04 -19.46 -2.59
CA HIS A 41 -10.56 -20.83 -2.76
C HIS A 41 -11.59 -21.76 -3.42
N GLY A 42 -12.83 -21.32 -3.66
CA GLY A 42 -13.91 -22.18 -4.15
C GLY A 42 -14.29 -23.27 -3.13
N THR A 43 -14.12 -22.98 -1.83
CA THR A 43 -14.44 -23.91 -0.74
C THR A 43 -15.80 -23.58 -0.12
N ASN A 44 -16.24 -24.39 0.83
CA ASN A 44 -17.50 -24.16 1.57
C ASN A 44 -17.30 -24.47 3.05
N LEU A 45 -16.35 -23.78 3.68
CA LEU A 45 -16.08 -23.90 5.11
C LEU A 45 -17.23 -23.25 5.91
N ASP A 46 -17.62 -23.89 7.01
CA ASP A 46 -18.60 -23.34 7.94
C ASP A 46 -17.87 -22.53 9.04
N ALA A 47 -18.21 -21.27 9.19
CA ALA A 47 -17.62 -20.39 10.19
C ALA A 47 -17.83 -20.87 11.64
N LYS A 48 -18.86 -21.68 11.91
CA LYS A 48 -19.12 -22.22 13.25
C LYS A 48 -18.15 -23.33 13.62
N THR A 49 -17.70 -24.11 12.65
CA THR A 49 -16.84 -25.28 12.88
C THR A 49 -15.38 -25.04 12.51
N THR A 50 -15.10 -24.07 11.65
CA THR A 50 -13.73 -23.73 11.23
C THR A 50 -13.06 -22.88 12.30
N GLU A 51 -11.86 -23.26 12.70
CA GLU A 51 -11.04 -22.44 13.58
C GLU A 51 -10.32 -21.34 12.78
N VAL A 52 -10.43 -20.11 13.24
CA VAL A 52 -9.76 -18.94 12.66
C VAL A 52 -9.10 -18.18 13.78
N GLN A 53 -7.78 -17.92 13.64
CA GLN A 53 -7.01 -17.21 14.64
C GLN A 53 -6.34 -15.98 14.03
N PRO A 54 -6.50 -14.77 14.60
CA PRO A 54 -5.77 -13.60 14.15
C PRO A 54 -4.28 -13.75 14.48
N VAL A 55 -3.44 -13.49 13.48
CA VAL A 55 -1.96 -13.52 13.62
C VAL A 55 -1.34 -12.16 13.29
N MET A 56 -2.16 -11.11 13.27
CA MET A 56 -1.76 -9.75 12.95
C MET A 56 -0.61 -9.26 13.83
N LEU A 57 0.23 -8.40 13.27
CA LEU A 57 1.34 -7.77 13.97
C LEU A 57 0.87 -6.44 14.57
N GLU A 58 0.81 -6.37 15.91
CA GLU A 58 0.59 -5.12 16.59
C GLU A 58 1.84 -4.24 16.46
N GLN A 59 1.68 -3.03 15.91
CA GLN A 59 2.68 -1.96 15.87
C GLN A 59 4.07 -2.37 15.35
N VAL A 60 4.19 -2.69 14.08
CA VAL A 60 5.50 -2.73 13.45
C VAL A 60 5.93 -1.30 13.13
N LEU A 61 6.98 -0.82 13.79
CA LEU A 61 7.44 0.60 13.85
C LEU A 61 7.71 1.23 12.48
N TYR A 62 7.91 0.43 11.43
CA TYR A 62 8.26 0.87 10.07
C TYR A 62 7.31 0.38 8.96
N MET A 63 6.32 -0.44 9.29
CA MET A 63 5.32 -0.91 8.34
C MET A 63 3.95 -0.45 8.80
N LYS A 64 3.54 0.72 8.31
CA LYS A 64 2.18 1.24 8.51
C LYS A 64 1.21 0.53 7.57
N PHE A 65 1.01 -0.76 7.77
CA PHE A 65 -0.14 -1.44 7.23
C PHE A 65 -1.32 -1.18 8.16
N TYR A 66 -2.03 -0.10 7.92
CA TYR A 66 -3.25 0.19 8.67
C TYR A 66 -4.44 -0.62 8.17
N ASN A 67 -4.31 -1.28 7.01
CA ASN A 67 -5.40 -1.91 6.29
C ASN A 67 -5.08 -3.39 5.99
N ASP A 68 -4.46 -4.10 6.93
CA ASP A 68 -4.15 -5.51 6.76
C ASP A 68 -4.88 -6.41 7.76
N VAL A 69 -5.34 -7.53 7.25
CA VAL A 69 -5.94 -8.62 8.03
C VAL A 69 -5.08 -9.86 7.82
N ALA A 70 -4.55 -10.45 8.87
CA ALA A 70 -3.81 -11.70 8.80
C ALA A 70 -4.45 -12.73 9.73
N MET A 71 -4.92 -13.83 9.14
CA MET A 71 -5.62 -14.92 9.83
C MET A 71 -4.96 -16.26 9.55
N LEU A 72 -4.81 -17.05 10.59
CA LEU A 72 -4.48 -18.47 10.49
C LEU A 72 -5.77 -19.27 10.34
N VAL A 73 -5.87 -20.01 9.24
CA VAL A 73 -6.97 -20.93 8.94
C VAL A 73 -6.36 -22.26 8.57
N ASP A 74 -6.66 -23.31 9.32
CA ASP A 74 -6.02 -24.63 9.18
C ASP A 74 -4.48 -24.51 9.21
N ASP A 75 -3.80 -24.82 8.11
CA ASP A 75 -2.34 -24.75 7.94
C ASP A 75 -1.89 -23.56 7.09
N LYS A 76 -2.74 -22.54 6.90
CA LYS A 76 -2.50 -21.38 6.05
C LYS A 76 -2.56 -20.08 6.84
N ILE A 77 -1.67 -19.14 6.50
CA ILE A 77 -1.79 -17.74 6.90
C ILE A 77 -2.27 -16.94 5.70
N VAL A 78 -3.50 -16.43 5.78
CA VAL A 78 -4.07 -15.58 4.73
C VAL A 78 -3.89 -14.12 5.12
N VAL A 79 -3.18 -13.38 4.30
CA VAL A 79 -2.95 -11.94 4.47
C VAL A 79 -3.78 -11.19 3.43
N LEU A 80 -4.73 -10.39 3.92
CA LEU A 80 -5.58 -9.54 3.11
C LEU A 80 -5.16 -8.09 3.34
N VAL A 81 -4.89 -7.37 2.27
CA VAL A 81 -4.53 -5.93 2.33
C VAL A 81 -5.49 -5.15 1.45
N GLU A 82 -6.10 -4.12 2.00
CA GLU A 82 -6.86 -3.16 1.20
C GLU A 82 -5.95 -2.06 0.67
N HIS A 83 -6.17 -1.63 -0.59
CA HIS A 83 -5.39 -0.59 -1.23
C HIS A 83 -6.31 0.38 -1.99
N GLN A 84 -6.53 1.57 -1.41
CA GLN A 84 -7.46 2.57 -1.93
C GLN A 84 -6.84 3.56 -2.93
N SER A 85 -5.52 3.55 -3.08
CA SER A 85 -4.80 4.52 -3.90
C SER A 85 -4.01 3.83 -5.01
N THR A 86 -2.84 4.34 -5.30
CA THR A 86 -1.90 3.81 -6.31
C THR A 86 -1.43 2.42 -5.95
N ILE A 87 -1.38 1.51 -6.92
CA ILE A 87 -0.81 0.18 -6.72
C ILE A 87 0.69 0.29 -6.50
N ASN A 88 1.17 -0.38 -5.48
CA ASN A 88 2.58 -0.40 -5.13
C ASN A 88 3.21 -1.71 -5.64
N GLU A 89 4.07 -1.61 -6.66
CA GLU A 89 4.78 -2.75 -7.23
C GLU A 89 5.71 -3.46 -6.24
N ASN A 90 6.07 -2.81 -5.12
CA ASN A 90 6.88 -3.41 -4.06
C ASN A 90 6.06 -4.28 -3.07
N MET A 91 4.79 -4.56 -3.35
CA MET A 91 3.97 -5.40 -2.47
C MET A 91 4.58 -6.77 -2.18
N PRO A 92 5.17 -7.51 -3.15
CA PRO A 92 5.81 -8.79 -2.84
C PRO A 92 6.98 -8.67 -1.86
N PHE A 93 7.79 -7.60 -1.97
CA PHE A 93 8.89 -7.35 -1.04
C PHE A 93 8.37 -7.01 0.37
N ARG A 94 7.32 -6.19 0.46
CA ARG A 94 6.66 -5.89 1.73
C ARG A 94 6.05 -7.14 2.38
N MET A 95 5.45 -8.03 1.58
CA MET A 95 4.90 -9.30 2.09
C MET A 95 5.98 -10.25 2.58
N LEU A 96 7.18 -10.24 1.98
CA LEU A 96 8.33 -10.98 2.50
C LEU A 96 8.69 -10.54 3.92
N GLU A 97 8.81 -9.23 4.14
CA GLU A 97 9.12 -8.68 5.47
C GLU A 97 8.00 -8.99 6.47
N TYR A 98 6.75 -8.88 6.04
CA TYR A 98 5.58 -9.12 6.88
C TYR A 98 5.51 -10.58 7.35
N ILE A 99 5.60 -11.53 6.42
CA ILE A 99 5.49 -12.96 6.77
C ILE A 99 6.68 -13.45 7.61
N ALA A 100 7.89 -12.93 7.36
CA ALA A 100 9.05 -13.25 8.17
C ALA A 100 8.82 -12.89 9.65
N ARG A 101 8.20 -11.75 9.92
CA ARG A 101 7.86 -11.32 11.30
C ARG A 101 6.73 -12.12 11.91
N ILE A 102 5.71 -12.49 11.12
CA ILE A 102 4.67 -13.42 11.60
C ILE A 102 5.30 -14.74 12.01
N TYR A 103 6.18 -15.32 11.19
CA TYR A 103 6.87 -16.56 11.53
C TYR A 103 7.75 -16.45 12.77
N GLU A 104 8.42 -15.30 12.98
CA GLU A 104 9.12 -15.02 14.23
C GLU A 104 8.19 -15.03 15.43
N LYS A 105 7.01 -14.40 15.31
CA LYS A 105 6.01 -14.29 16.39
C LYS A 105 5.42 -15.65 16.79
N ILE A 106 5.06 -16.48 15.79
CA ILE A 106 4.37 -17.76 16.03
C ILE A 106 5.31 -18.93 16.29
N THR A 107 6.62 -18.77 16.07
CA THR A 107 7.61 -19.85 16.21
C THR A 107 8.44 -19.64 17.47
N ASP A 108 8.57 -20.72 18.27
CA ASP A 108 9.51 -20.71 19.39
C ASP A 108 10.95 -20.47 18.89
N PRO A 109 11.63 -19.40 19.34
CA PRO A 109 12.99 -19.08 18.90
C PRO A 109 13.99 -20.22 19.07
N LYS A 110 13.81 -21.10 20.06
CA LYS A 110 14.68 -22.25 20.32
C LYS A 110 14.51 -23.37 19.31
N LYS A 111 13.30 -23.56 18.78
CA LYS A 111 13.01 -24.65 17.83
C LYS A 111 13.78 -24.51 16.51
N LYS A 112 14.00 -23.28 16.01
CA LYS A 112 14.76 -23.06 14.77
C LYS A 112 16.24 -23.44 14.83
N PHE A 113 16.80 -23.57 16.03
CA PHE A 113 18.17 -24.07 16.25
C PHE A 113 18.22 -25.59 16.55
N GLY A 114 17.06 -26.23 16.67
CA GLY A 114 16.92 -27.65 16.88
C GLY A 114 17.19 -28.46 15.60
N LYS A 115 17.35 -29.80 15.75
CA LYS A 115 17.55 -30.71 14.62
C LYS A 115 16.23 -31.08 13.92
N THR A 116 15.10 -30.87 14.57
CA THR A 116 13.78 -31.23 14.03
C THR A 116 13.26 -30.10 13.15
N LEU A 117 12.74 -30.46 11.97
CA LEU A 117 12.15 -29.49 11.05
C LEU A 117 10.97 -28.77 11.71
N VAL A 118 11.00 -27.45 11.72
CA VAL A 118 9.88 -26.61 12.14
C VAL A 118 8.91 -26.49 10.95
N LYS A 119 7.70 -26.98 11.11
CA LYS A 119 6.64 -26.79 10.12
C LYS A 119 6.03 -25.40 10.30
N LEU A 120 5.87 -24.68 9.20
CA LEU A 120 5.27 -23.35 9.16
C LEU A 120 3.99 -23.39 8.35
N PRO A 121 2.95 -22.62 8.72
CA PRO A 121 1.75 -22.47 7.90
C PRO A 121 2.13 -21.85 6.54
N MET A 122 1.47 -22.28 5.47
CA MET A 122 1.71 -21.74 4.14
C MET A 122 1.09 -20.34 4.01
N PRO A 123 1.84 -19.32 3.58
CA PRO A 123 1.31 -17.97 3.43
C PRO A 123 0.61 -17.78 2.10
N GLU A 124 -0.47 -17.01 2.12
CA GLU A 124 -1.18 -16.54 0.92
C GLU A 124 -1.41 -15.03 1.04
N PHE A 125 -1.20 -14.29 -0.07
CA PHE A 125 -1.24 -12.84 -0.07
C PHE A 125 -2.22 -12.31 -1.11
N TYR A 126 -3.16 -11.50 -0.64
CA TYR A 126 -4.19 -10.87 -1.46
C TYR A 126 -4.22 -9.37 -1.21
N VAL A 127 -4.27 -8.60 -2.29
CA VAL A 127 -4.48 -7.14 -2.26
C VAL A 127 -5.81 -6.85 -2.93
N PHE A 128 -6.71 -6.17 -2.23
CA PHE A 128 -7.99 -5.71 -2.76
C PHE A 128 -7.85 -4.25 -3.17
N TYR A 129 -7.83 -4.02 -4.48
CA TYR A 129 -7.71 -2.70 -5.05
C TYR A 129 -9.08 -2.09 -5.30
N ASN A 130 -9.29 -0.89 -4.76
CA ASN A 130 -10.48 -0.09 -4.99
C ASN A 130 -10.13 1.38 -5.31
N GLY A 131 -8.92 1.65 -5.83
CA GLY A 131 -8.47 2.98 -6.21
C GLY A 131 -9.14 3.52 -7.47
N LYS A 132 -8.76 4.75 -7.88
CA LYS A 132 -9.33 5.45 -9.05
C LYS A 132 -8.58 5.15 -10.35
N GLU A 133 -7.33 4.67 -10.29
CA GLU A 133 -6.55 4.37 -11.49
C GLU A 133 -7.14 3.16 -12.21
N ASP A 134 -7.08 3.18 -13.56
CA ASP A 134 -7.51 2.02 -14.34
C ASP A 134 -6.57 0.85 -14.12
N PHE A 135 -7.14 -0.25 -13.64
CA PHE A 135 -6.40 -1.44 -13.28
C PHE A 135 -7.14 -2.70 -13.71
N PRO A 136 -6.43 -3.75 -14.17
CA PRO A 136 -7.05 -5.02 -14.53
C PRO A 136 -7.93 -5.58 -13.41
N SER A 137 -8.91 -6.41 -13.75
CA SER A 137 -9.78 -7.06 -12.76
C SER A 137 -8.98 -7.96 -11.81
N GLU A 138 -7.88 -8.53 -12.27
CA GLU A 138 -6.97 -9.37 -11.48
C GLU A 138 -5.56 -9.34 -12.08
N THR A 139 -4.54 -9.36 -11.22
CA THR A 139 -3.13 -9.57 -11.62
C THR A 139 -2.35 -10.27 -10.51
N VAL A 140 -1.17 -10.76 -10.83
CA VAL A 140 -0.24 -11.34 -9.87
C VAL A 140 1.08 -10.59 -9.94
N MET A 141 1.51 -10.06 -8.80
CA MET A 141 2.84 -9.46 -8.62
C MET A 141 3.78 -10.50 -8.04
N LYS A 142 5.02 -10.53 -8.50
CA LYS A 142 6.02 -11.52 -8.08
C LYS A 142 7.25 -10.84 -7.50
N LEU A 143 7.83 -11.43 -6.47
CA LEU A 143 9.07 -10.93 -5.86
C LEU A 143 10.24 -11.02 -6.85
N SER A 144 10.24 -12.03 -7.72
CA SER A 144 11.25 -12.20 -8.77
C SER A 144 11.35 -11.03 -9.73
N ASP A 145 10.28 -10.25 -9.91
CA ASP A 145 10.30 -9.07 -10.78
C ASP A 145 11.16 -7.94 -10.21
N ALA A 146 11.42 -7.96 -8.89
CA ALA A 146 12.28 -7.00 -8.19
C ALA A 146 13.76 -7.40 -8.18
N PHE A 147 14.13 -8.61 -8.61
CA PHE A 147 15.53 -9.03 -8.61
C PHE A 147 16.30 -8.34 -9.75
N MET A 148 17.41 -7.70 -9.39
CA MET A 148 18.28 -7.05 -10.35
C MET A 148 18.82 -8.06 -11.36
N ASN A 149 18.62 -7.78 -12.64
CA ASN A 149 19.32 -8.49 -13.70
C ASN A 149 20.78 -8.07 -13.69
N PHE A 150 21.69 -9.00 -13.45
CA PHE A 150 23.14 -8.76 -13.41
C PHE A 150 23.74 -8.29 -14.76
N ASP A 151 22.92 -8.05 -15.80
CA ASP A 151 23.36 -7.49 -17.08
C ASP A 151 23.65 -5.99 -17.06
N ASP A 152 23.23 -5.26 -16.02
CA ASP A 152 23.49 -3.83 -15.89
C ASP A 152 24.85 -3.56 -15.19
N LYS A 153 25.86 -3.37 -16.00
CA LYS A 153 27.08 -2.53 -15.87
C LYS A 153 27.90 -2.48 -14.56
N LEU A 154 27.57 -3.18 -13.50
CA LEU A 154 28.27 -3.07 -12.20
C LEU A 154 29.25 -4.20 -11.86
N LEU A 155 29.21 -5.33 -12.56
CA LEU A 155 30.17 -6.41 -12.41
C LEU A 155 30.59 -6.87 -13.82
N GLY A 156 31.87 -6.65 -14.15
CA GLY A 156 32.47 -6.94 -15.45
C GLY A 156 31.95 -8.23 -16.11
N SER A 157 31.36 -8.06 -17.19
CA SER A 157 30.46 -8.82 -18.05
C SER A 157 30.90 -10.20 -18.57
N SER A 158 31.51 -11.08 -17.84
CA SER A 158 31.92 -12.35 -18.45
C SER A 158 31.48 -13.66 -17.80
N ILE A 159 30.80 -13.66 -16.67
CA ILE A 159 30.56 -14.93 -15.94
C ILE A 159 29.08 -15.39 -15.91
N LEU A 160 28.08 -14.55 -16.19
CA LEU A 160 26.67 -14.93 -16.03
C LEU A 160 25.79 -14.63 -17.26
N LYS A 161 26.26 -14.94 -18.48
CA LYS A 161 25.40 -14.97 -19.69
C LYS A 161 24.51 -16.21 -19.78
N ASN A 162 24.33 -16.96 -18.73
CA ASN A 162 23.33 -18.01 -18.74
C ASN A 162 21.96 -17.35 -18.45
N LYS A 163 21.26 -16.97 -19.52
CA LYS A 163 19.80 -16.84 -19.49
C LYS A 163 19.27 -18.02 -18.71
N ILE A 164 18.67 -17.77 -17.55
CA ILE A 164 17.99 -18.79 -16.78
C ILE A 164 16.73 -19.12 -17.58
N GLU A 165 16.80 -20.13 -18.45
CA GLU A 165 15.69 -20.56 -19.32
C GLU A 165 14.51 -21.14 -18.54
N ASN A 166 14.67 -21.35 -17.23
CA ASN A 166 13.63 -21.81 -16.34
C ASN A 166 13.93 -21.26 -14.93
N PRO A 167 13.46 -20.04 -14.60
CA PRO A 167 13.81 -19.40 -13.36
C PRO A 167 13.07 -20.07 -12.20
N ASN A 168 13.65 -21.14 -11.67
CA ASN A 168 13.30 -21.62 -10.35
C ASN A 168 13.99 -20.69 -9.37
N PHE A 169 13.39 -19.51 -9.14
CA PHE A 169 13.93 -18.56 -8.18
C PHE A 169 14.00 -19.22 -6.80
N PRO A 170 15.14 -19.14 -6.10
CA PRO A 170 15.30 -19.76 -4.77
C PRO A 170 14.39 -19.10 -3.73
N LEU A 171 13.89 -17.90 -4.03
CA LEU A 171 12.93 -17.17 -3.21
C LEU A 171 11.87 -16.54 -4.13
N GLU A 172 10.62 -16.93 -3.94
CA GLU A 172 9.49 -16.36 -4.67
C GLU A 172 8.32 -16.09 -3.72
N ILE A 173 7.73 -14.90 -3.86
CA ILE A 173 6.47 -14.53 -3.24
C ILE A 173 5.56 -13.99 -4.32
N SER A 174 4.38 -14.56 -4.41
CA SER A 174 3.33 -14.12 -5.32
C SER A 174 2.23 -13.42 -4.53
N VAL A 175 1.85 -12.23 -4.96
CA VAL A 175 0.76 -11.44 -4.37
C VAL A 175 -0.34 -11.31 -5.41
N LYS A 176 -1.51 -11.84 -5.11
CA LYS A 176 -2.69 -11.71 -5.97
C LYS A 176 -3.37 -10.39 -5.72
N VAL A 177 -3.46 -9.54 -6.74
CA VAL A 177 -4.18 -8.26 -6.70
C VAL A 177 -5.52 -8.42 -7.38
N ILE A 178 -6.58 -8.10 -6.66
CA ILE A 178 -7.99 -8.25 -7.09
C ILE A 178 -8.62 -6.86 -7.08
N ASN A 179 -9.05 -6.39 -8.26
CA ASN A 179 -9.77 -5.14 -8.37
C ASN A 179 -11.22 -5.34 -7.97
N ILE A 180 -11.61 -4.71 -6.86
CA ILE A 180 -12.95 -4.80 -6.28
C ILE A 180 -13.83 -3.58 -6.62
N ASN A 181 -13.40 -2.67 -7.51
CA ASN A 181 -14.29 -1.63 -7.99
C ASN A 181 -15.51 -2.26 -8.68
N VAL A 182 -16.68 -1.70 -8.44
CA VAL A 182 -17.98 -2.24 -8.91
C VAL A 182 -18.04 -2.35 -10.42
N ASP A 183 -17.45 -1.38 -11.14
CA ASP A 183 -17.41 -1.34 -12.61
C ASP A 183 -16.62 -2.50 -13.23
N LYS A 184 -15.66 -3.07 -12.52
CA LYS A 184 -14.82 -4.19 -12.99
C LYS A 184 -15.50 -5.54 -12.92
N LYS A 185 -16.62 -5.66 -12.18
CA LYS A 185 -17.45 -6.86 -12.06
C LYS A 185 -16.62 -8.13 -11.79
N ASN A 186 -15.63 -8.01 -10.88
CA ASN A 186 -14.79 -9.15 -10.55
C ASN A 186 -15.65 -10.31 -10.01
N PRO A 187 -15.43 -11.56 -10.47
CA PRO A 187 -16.24 -12.72 -10.06
C PRO A 187 -16.29 -12.94 -8.54
N ILE A 188 -15.25 -12.53 -7.80
CA ILE A 188 -15.22 -12.69 -6.34
C ILE A 188 -16.37 -11.94 -5.66
N LEU A 189 -16.81 -10.80 -6.21
CA LEU A 189 -17.93 -10.02 -5.68
C LEU A 189 -19.25 -10.79 -5.76
N GLN A 190 -19.39 -11.70 -6.73
CA GLN A 190 -20.58 -12.56 -6.85
C GLN A 190 -20.57 -13.71 -5.82
N HIS A 191 -19.39 -14.11 -5.35
CA HIS A 191 -19.22 -15.23 -4.43
C HIS A 191 -19.01 -14.81 -2.97
N CYS A 192 -18.75 -13.54 -2.71
CA CYS A 192 -18.61 -12.97 -1.37
C CYS A 192 -19.53 -11.77 -1.21
N LYS A 193 -20.70 -11.99 -0.62
CA LYS A 193 -21.73 -10.93 -0.45
C LYS A 193 -21.19 -9.73 0.33
N VAL A 194 -20.51 -9.96 1.44
CA VAL A 194 -19.96 -8.88 2.29
C VAL A 194 -18.94 -8.03 1.55
N LEU A 195 -18.07 -8.63 0.74
CA LEU A 195 -17.09 -7.90 -0.07
C LEU A 195 -17.78 -7.07 -1.16
N ASN A 196 -18.82 -7.61 -1.78
CA ASN A 196 -19.63 -6.86 -2.75
C ASN A 196 -20.31 -5.66 -2.10
N GLU A 197 -20.98 -5.85 -0.97
CA GLU A 197 -21.65 -4.79 -0.23
C GLU A 197 -20.65 -3.72 0.25
N TYR A 198 -19.45 -4.14 0.65
CA TYR A 198 -18.36 -3.24 0.98
C TYR A 198 -17.91 -2.42 -0.24
N SER A 199 -17.74 -3.04 -1.40
CA SER A 199 -17.38 -2.34 -2.64
C SER A 199 -18.42 -1.29 -3.04
N GLU A 200 -19.70 -1.63 -2.96
CA GLU A 200 -20.83 -0.71 -3.22
C GLU A 200 -20.84 0.46 -2.21
N PHE A 201 -20.55 0.17 -0.94
CA PHE A 201 -20.47 1.21 0.10
C PHE A 201 -19.32 2.19 -0.18
N ILE A 202 -18.12 1.69 -0.49
CA ILE A 202 -16.96 2.54 -0.80
C ILE A 202 -17.20 3.34 -2.08
N GLU A 203 -17.84 2.75 -3.10
CA GLU A 203 -18.22 3.49 -4.31
C GLU A 203 -19.17 4.65 -4.00
N GLN A 204 -20.14 4.45 -3.09
CA GLN A 204 -21.03 5.52 -2.63
C GLN A 204 -20.27 6.61 -1.87
N VAL A 205 -19.26 6.24 -1.06
CA VAL A 205 -18.37 7.20 -0.37
C VAL A 205 -17.62 8.05 -1.38
N LYS A 206 -16.96 7.42 -2.35
CA LYS A 206 -16.22 8.10 -3.43
C LYS A 206 -17.12 9.05 -4.23
N PHE A 207 -18.29 8.56 -4.63
CA PHE A 207 -19.28 9.37 -5.35
C PHE A 207 -19.64 10.63 -4.58
N ASN A 208 -19.94 10.52 -3.29
CA ASN A 208 -20.31 11.65 -2.46
C ASN A 208 -19.18 12.67 -2.32
N ILE A 209 -17.92 12.21 -2.20
CA ILE A 209 -16.74 13.07 -2.13
C ILE A 209 -16.52 13.80 -3.47
N ASP A 210 -16.50 13.08 -4.58
CA ASP A 210 -16.22 13.63 -5.91
C ASP A 210 -17.26 14.67 -6.35
N HIS A 211 -18.52 14.48 -5.94
CA HIS A 211 -19.60 15.41 -6.19
C HIS A 211 -19.74 16.50 -5.11
N LYS A 212 -18.80 16.58 -4.17
CA LYS A 212 -18.78 17.58 -3.07
C LYS A 212 -20.10 17.63 -2.28
N ILE A 213 -20.67 16.46 -2.03
CA ILE A 213 -21.93 16.34 -1.29
C ILE A 213 -21.66 16.71 0.18
N PRO A 214 -22.44 17.61 0.81
CA PRO A 214 -22.30 17.93 2.21
C PRO A 214 -22.43 16.67 3.09
N ASP A 215 -21.59 16.52 4.10
CA ASP A 215 -21.52 15.35 5.00
C ASP A 215 -21.42 14.01 4.23
N PRO A 216 -20.40 13.85 3.36
CA PRO A 216 -20.35 12.77 2.39
C PRO A 216 -20.39 11.39 3.04
N PHE A 217 -19.72 11.21 4.17
CA PHE A 217 -19.63 9.93 4.90
C PHE A 217 -20.96 9.58 5.56
N THR A 218 -21.57 10.52 6.29
CA THR A 218 -22.89 10.31 6.91
C THR A 218 -23.94 9.95 5.88
N LYS A 219 -23.91 10.60 4.71
CA LYS A 219 -24.84 10.31 3.62
C LYS A 219 -24.58 8.95 2.99
N ALA A 220 -23.31 8.57 2.77
CA ALA A 220 -22.96 7.25 2.26
C ALA A 220 -23.45 6.14 3.20
N ILE A 221 -23.22 6.27 4.51
CA ILE A 221 -23.69 5.34 5.53
C ILE A 221 -25.23 5.17 5.45
N LYS A 222 -25.97 6.27 5.42
CA LYS A 222 -27.44 6.25 5.35
C LYS A 222 -27.97 5.66 4.04
N GLN A 223 -27.35 6.01 2.92
CA GLN A 223 -27.77 5.54 1.60
C GLN A 223 -27.48 4.04 1.44
N SER A 224 -26.28 3.58 1.81
CA SER A 224 -25.89 2.18 1.72
C SER A 224 -26.74 1.30 2.64
N SER A 225 -26.97 1.73 3.88
CA SER A 225 -27.86 1.03 4.81
C SER A 225 -29.29 0.92 4.27
N LYS A 226 -29.82 2.00 3.64
CA LYS A 226 -31.16 1.99 3.02
C LYS A 226 -31.23 1.06 1.81
N ASN A 227 -30.13 0.96 1.03
CA ASN A 227 -30.05 0.10 -0.14
C ASN A 227 -29.79 -1.37 0.21
N GLY A 228 -29.61 -1.70 1.50
CA GLY A 228 -29.35 -3.06 1.97
C GLY A 228 -27.88 -3.44 2.03
N PHE A 229 -26.97 -2.53 1.69
CA PHE A 229 -25.52 -2.78 1.75
C PHE A 229 -25.00 -2.59 3.16
N LEU A 230 -24.39 -3.63 3.74
CA LEU A 230 -23.86 -3.65 5.10
C LEU A 230 -24.82 -3.09 6.16
N SER A 231 -26.13 -3.23 5.96
CA SER A 231 -27.16 -2.50 6.71
C SER A 231 -27.05 -2.71 8.21
N ASP A 232 -26.90 -3.92 8.67
CA ASP A 232 -26.78 -4.24 10.09
C ASP A 232 -25.50 -3.65 10.69
N TYR A 233 -24.37 -3.84 10.04
CA TYR A 233 -23.08 -3.29 10.43
C TYR A 233 -23.11 -1.75 10.51
N LEU A 234 -23.60 -1.07 9.46
CA LEU A 234 -23.67 0.38 9.39
C LEU A 234 -24.66 0.98 10.41
N GLN A 235 -25.73 0.24 10.76
CA GLN A 235 -26.65 0.68 11.80
C GLN A 235 -26.02 0.58 13.19
N ARG A 236 -25.32 -0.51 13.47
CA ARG A 236 -24.66 -0.73 14.77
C ARG A 236 -23.46 0.21 14.98
N LYS A 237 -22.67 0.45 13.95
CA LYS A 237 -21.37 1.15 14.04
C LYS A 237 -21.30 2.45 13.23
N SER A 238 -22.41 3.14 12.99
CA SER A 238 -22.44 4.32 12.12
C SER A 238 -21.44 5.41 12.51
N THR A 239 -21.26 5.67 13.79
CA THR A 239 -20.31 6.69 14.28
C THR A 239 -18.86 6.23 14.15
N GLU A 240 -18.56 4.98 14.45
CA GLU A 240 -17.25 4.40 14.31
C GLU A 240 -16.81 4.37 12.83
N VAL A 241 -17.71 3.92 11.96
CA VAL A 241 -17.47 3.91 10.50
C VAL A 241 -17.22 5.32 9.95
N GLN A 242 -18.01 6.30 10.40
CA GLN A 242 -17.78 7.70 10.02
C GLN A 242 -16.40 8.18 10.46
N ASN A 243 -15.97 7.85 11.66
CA ASN A 243 -14.65 8.23 12.17
C ASN A 243 -13.52 7.53 11.42
N MET A 244 -13.67 6.23 11.09
CA MET A 244 -12.71 5.49 10.27
C MET A 244 -12.53 6.18 8.91
N LEU A 245 -13.64 6.47 8.21
CA LEU A 245 -13.61 7.14 6.90
C LEU A 245 -12.97 8.54 6.96
N LEU A 246 -13.29 9.33 8.01
CA LEU A 246 -12.66 10.64 8.22
C LEU A 246 -11.15 10.51 8.35
N MET A 247 -10.66 9.57 9.16
CA MET A 247 -9.22 9.37 9.35
C MET A 247 -8.53 8.87 8.09
N GLU A 248 -9.14 7.97 7.34
CA GLU A 248 -8.63 7.49 6.05
C GLU A 248 -8.51 8.62 5.03
N TYR A 249 -9.55 9.46 4.95
CA TYR A 249 -9.58 10.60 4.03
C TYR A 249 -8.56 11.67 4.40
N ASP A 250 -8.47 12.05 5.69
CA ASP A 250 -7.51 13.03 6.17
C ASP A 250 -6.07 12.57 5.93
N TYR A 251 -5.79 11.29 6.17
CA TYR A 251 -4.48 10.70 5.89
C TYR A 251 -4.15 10.67 4.40
N ALA A 252 -5.10 10.29 3.55
CA ALA A 252 -4.92 10.28 2.10
C ALA A 252 -4.66 11.69 1.56
N THR A 253 -5.39 12.68 2.06
CA THR A 253 -5.23 14.10 1.69
C THR A 253 -3.88 14.63 2.13
N ASP A 254 -3.42 14.32 3.36
CA ASP A 254 -2.10 14.74 3.86
C ASP A 254 -0.97 14.16 2.99
N ILE A 255 -1.06 12.88 2.61
CA ILE A 255 -0.10 12.25 1.69
C ILE A 255 -0.10 12.92 0.32
N GLU A 256 -1.26 13.27 -0.23
CA GLU A 256 -1.39 13.94 -1.53
C GLU A 256 -0.72 15.32 -1.49
N VAL A 257 -1.01 16.12 -0.48
CA VAL A 257 -0.38 17.44 -0.26
C VAL A 257 1.14 17.30 -0.13
N GLN A 258 1.63 16.35 0.67
CA GLN A 258 3.07 16.11 0.82
C GLN A 258 3.75 15.70 -0.51
N ARG A 259 3.07 14.92 -1.35
CA ARG A 259 3.56 14.55 -2.68
C ARG A 259 3.62 15.75 -3.63
N GLU A 260 2.58 16.58 -3.65
CA GLU A 260 2.54 17.80 -4.45
C GLU A 260 3.66 18.76 -4.05
N GLU A 261 3.83 19.02 -2.75
CA GLU A 261 4.94 19.86 -2.25
C GLU A 261 6.33 19.27 -2.60
N ALA A 262 6.50 17.95 -2.48
CA ALA A 262 7.76 17.30 -2.83
C ALA A 262 8.03 17.39 -4.34
N PHE A 263 6.99 17.25 -5.17
CA PHE A 263 7.09 17.41 -6.62
C PHE A 263 7.48 18.84 -7.00
N GLU A 264 6.79 19.85 -6.46
CA GLU A 264 7.11 21.27 -6.69
C GLU A 264 8.55 21.60 -6.28
N LYS A 265 8.97 21.14 -5.09
CA LYS A 265 10.35 21.30 -4.62
C LYS A 265 11.36 20.62 -5.58
N GLY A 266 11.02 19.44 -6.07
CA GLY A 266 11.83 18.69 -7.05
C GLY A 266 11.95 19.43 -8.38
N VAL A 267 10.86 19.93 -8.93
CA VAL A 267 10.83 20.72 -10.17
C VAL A 267 11.66 21.99 -10.03
N ASN A 268 11.45 22.75 -8.95
CA ASN A 268 12.20 23.97 -8.69
C ASN A 268 13.70 23.72 -8.56
N LYS A 269 14.10 22.66 -7.85
CA LYS A 269 15.49 22.24 -7.73
C LYS A 269 16.08 21.82 -9.08
N GLY A 270 15.33 21.07 -9.88
CA GLY A 270 15.73 20.63 -11.22
C GLY A 270 15.93 21.82 -12.16
N LEU A 271 15.04 22.81 -12.16
CA LEU A 271 15.16 24.05 -12.93
C LEU A 271 16.39 24.86 -12.53
N GLN A 272 16.65 25.00 -11.22
CA GLN A 272 17.84 25.68 -10.73
C GLN A 272 19.12 24.97 -11.16
N GLN A 273 19.20 23.66 -10.99
CA GLN A 273 20.35 22.85 -11.40
C GLN A 273 20.57 22.88 -12.91
N GLY A 274 19.50 22.73 -13.69
CA GLY A 274 19.57 22.81 -15.16
C GLY A 274 20.03 24.19 -15.65
N SER A 275 19.51 25.27 -15.03
CA SER A 275 19.94 26.64 -15.33
C SER A 275 21.43 26.85 -14.99
N GLN A 276 21.87 26.39 -13.84
CA GLN A 276 23.28 26.50 -13.44
C GLN A 276 24.21 25.70 -14.36
N GLN A 277 23.80 24.48 -14.71
CA GLN A 277 24.56 23.62 -15.63
C GLN A 277 24.69 24.26 -17.01
N ALA A 278 23.60 24.82 -17.53
CA ALA A 278 23.60 25.52 -18.82
C ALA A 278 24.52 26.75 -18.81
N LYS A 279 24.55 27.52 -17.72
CA LYS A 279 25.48 28.64 -17.54
C LYS A 279 26.96 28.20 -17.56
N ILE A 280 27.25 27.10 -16.84
CA ILE A 280 28.60 26.51 -16.79
C ILE A 280 29.02 26.01 -18.17
N GLU A 281 28.15 25.33 -18.89
CA GLU A 281 28.44 24.83 -20.23
C GLU A 281 28.66 25.97 -21.22
N THR A 282 27.83 27.01 -21.16
CA THR A 282 28.01 28.22 -21.96
C THR A 282 29.33 28.89 -21.65
N ALA A 283 29.70 29.04 -20.36
CA ALA A 283 30.99 29.64 -19.98
C ALA A 283 32.17 28.82 -20.49
N LYS A 284 32.14 27.50 -20.41
CA LYS A 284 33.19 26.62 -20.96
C LYS A 284 33.35 26.78 -22.48
N ASN A 285 32.24 26.85 -23.20
CA ASN A 285 32.27 27.07 -24.62
C ASN A 285 32.88 28.41 -25.01
N MET A 286 32.48 29.50 -24.29
CA MET A 286 33.04 30.85 -24.51
C MET A 286 34.54 30.93 -24.20
N LEU A 287 34.99 30.21 -23.14
CA LEU A 287 36.43 30.12 -22.84
C LEU A 287 37.21 29.45 -23.99
N LEU A 288 36.66 28.36 -24.57
CA LEU A 288 37.24 27.66 -25.71
C LEU A 288 37.36 28.57 -26.94
N TYR A 289 36.44 29.51 -27.13
CA TYR A 289 36.51 30.51 -28.22
C TYR A 289 37.37 31.74 -27.90
N GLY A 290 37.98 31.80 -26.73
CA GLY A 290 38.90 32.88 -26.31
C GLY A 290 38.22 34.17 -25.86
N ASP A 291 36.96 34.09 -25.44
CA ASP A 291 36.27 35.25 -24.91
C ASP A 291 36.86 35.64 -23.51
N SER A 292 36.85 36.97 -23.21
CA SER A 292 37.35 37.43 -21.90
C SER A 292 36.43 37.06 -20.75
N VAL A 293 37.02 36.87 -19.57
CA VAL A 293 36.29 36.46 -18.34
C VAL A 293 35.16 37.43 -17.99
N GLU A 294 35.39 38.74 -18.21
CA GLU A 294 34.39 39.79 -17.96
C GLU A 294 33.19 39.66 -18.92
N LYS A 295 33.43 39.29 -20.20
CA LYS A 295 32.39 39.06 -21.18
C LYS A 295 31.56 37.82 -20.80
N ILE A 296 32.26 36.76 -20.43
CA ILE A 296 31.63 35.50 -20.00
C ILE A 296 30.75 35.74 -18.77
N SER A 297 31.24 36.44 -17.78
CA SER A 297 30.50 36.80 -16.57
C SER A 297 29.21 37.57 -16.88
N LYS A 298 29.29 38.55 -17.82
CA LYS A 298 28.08 39.29 -18.25
C LYS A 298 27.05 38.44 -18.97
N VAL A 299 27.48 37.48 -19.75
CA VAL A 299 26.57 36.60 -20.55
C VAL A 299 25.95 35.53 -19.67
N THR A 300 26.71 34.87 -18.82
CA THR A 300 26.28 33.70 -18.03
C THR A 300 25.76 34.07 -16.64
N SER A 301 26.07 35.29 -16.16
CA SER A 301 25.84 35.70 -14.76
C SER A 301 26.59 34.84 -13.73
N LEU A 302 27.64 34.13 -14.14
CA LEU A 302 28.59 33.50 -13.23
C LEU A 302 29.59 34.55 -12.69
N SER A 303 30.03 34.37 -11.47
CA SER A 303 31.09 35.19 -10.91
C SER A 303 32.43 34.93 -11.60
N ILE A 304 33.34 35.92 -11.54
CA ILE A 304 34.70 35.80 -12.09
C ILE A 304 35.45 34.60 -11.47
N ASP A 305 35.25 34.35 -10.18
CA ASP A 305 35.87 33.22 -9.46
C ASP A 305 35.34 31.88 -9.95
N GLU A 306 34.01 31.76 -10.18
CA GLU A 306 33.41 30.55 -10.76
C GLU A 306 33.97 30.27 -12.16
N ILE A 307 34.13 31.31 -12.99
CA ILE A 307 34.69 31.17 -14.35
C ILE A 307 36.17 30.75 -14.31
N ASN A 308 36.95 31.37 -13.42
CA ASN A 308 38.36 31.01 -13.24
C ASN A 308 38.54 29.54 -12.78
N ASN A 309 37.62 29.03 -12.00
CA ASN A 309 37.63 27.61 -11.62
C ASN A 309 37.23 26.63 -12.74
N LEU A 310 36.80 27.15 -13.90
CA LEU A 310 36.49 26.34 -15.09
C LEU A 310 37.66 26.25 -16.09
N MET A 311 38.70 27.11 -15.90
CA MET A 311 39.92 27.08 -16.71
C MET A 311 40.82 25.92 -16.28
#